data_5b6c01a9f16bfaacaf898bd19ea83e37
#
_entry.id   5b6c01a9f16bfaacaf898bd19ea83e37
#
_cell.length_a   1.000
_cell.length_b   1.000
_cell.length_c   1.000
_cell.angle_alpha   90.00
_cell.angle_beta   90.00
_cell.angle_gamma   90.00
#
_symmetry.space_group_name_H-M   'P 1'
#
loop_
_entity.id
_entity.type
_entity.pdbx_description
1 polymer ?
#
loop_
_entity_poly.entity_id
_entity_poly.type
_entity_poly.pdbx_seq_one_letter_code
_entity_poly.pdbx_strand_id
1 'polypeptide(L)'
;MKISVISFTETGQQLAERIRESMDGEAAVTLYTKCSRLEKKTVPAVDDSDADTICVRNSLSVWAGEQMATRHALIFIGACGIAVRAIAPWIMDKLHDSPVLVADEMGKYVIPLLSGHVGGANELAVRLAGALGAVPVITTATDLHDSFAVDIFAKRNDLRICNREGIAKVSAKVLAGEEITMSVQTGHLAVDETIPSGIRLCAYPPAEKVDVLIADDTEETFRKESAELLLQPKKYILGVGCKKDTDSAKLDLFLKKILEEQGIVIEQIAALASIDVKKEERCLLEFSEKYRIPFRTYTAQELQAVPGEFHGSEFVKTQVGVDNVCERAALKAAGTGGWILLGKQAQDGMTVAVAEKTWKERIRMWL
;
A
#
# COMPACT_ATOMS: atom_id res chain seq x y z
N MET A 1 -0.49 -5.44 7.49
CA MET A 1 0.77 -5.67 6.74
C MET A 1 1.19 -7.12 6.96
N LYS A 2 1.75 -7.81 5.95
CA LYS A 2 2.33 -9.16 6.11
C LYS A 2 3.85 -9.05 6.15
N ILE A 3 4.49 -9.77 7.07
CA ILE A 3 5.94 -9.74 7.27
C ILE A 3 6.46 -11.18 7.25
N SER A 4 7.49 -11.43 6.45
CA SER A 4 8.22 -12.69 6.41
C SER A 4 9.59 -12.51 7.05
N VAL A 5 9.85 -13.19 8.17
CA VAL A 5 11.12 -13.12 8.92
C VAL A 5 11.89 -14.41 8.69
N ILE A 6 13.16 -14.31 8.27
CA ILE A 6 14.01 -15.49 8.08
C ILE A 6 15.26 -15.45 8.96
N SER A 7 15.53 -16.57 9.63
CA SER A 7 16.71 -16.79 10.47
C SER A 7 17.62 -17.88 9.91
N PHE A 8 18.90 -17.85 10.30
CA PHE A 8 19.92 -18.82 9.86
C PHE A 8 20.62 -19.53 11.02
N THR A 9 20.34 -19.11 12.26
CA THR A 9 20.92 -19.62 13.49
C THR A 9 19.87 -19.80 14.58
N GLU A 10 20.16 -20.56 15.63
CA GLU A 10 19.27 -20.70 16.80
C GLU A 10 19.06 -19.33 17.52
N THR A 11 20.13 -18.53 17.64
CA THR A 11 20.04 -17.16 18.22
C THR A 11 19.16 -16.26 17.37
N GLY A 12 19.36 -16.30 16.03
CA GLY A 12 18.52 -15.55 15.10
C GLY A 12 17.05 -15.97 15.14
N GLN A 13 16.77 -17.26 15.41
CA GLN A 13 15.40 -17.74 15.57
C GLN A 13 14.73 -17.15 16.83
N GLN A 14 15.44 -17.07 17.94
CA GLN A 14 14.92 -16.41 19.16
C GLN A 14 14.59 -14.92 18.91
N LEU A 15 15.44 -14.24 18.11
CA LEU A 15 15.14 -12.87 17.71
C LEU A 15 13.91 -12.79 16.79
N ALA A 16 13.74 -13.76 15.86
CA ALA A 16 12.55 -13.83 15.01
C ALA A 16 11.25 -13.97 15.81
N GLU A 17 11.26 -14.77 16.86
CA GLU A 17 10.12 -14.93 17.78
C GLU A 17 9.81 -13.63 18.52
N ARG A 18 10.83 -12.93 19.03
CA ARG A 18 10.65 -11.61 19.65
C ARG A 18 10.10 -10.57 18.68
N ILE A 19 10.52 -10.59 17.41
CA ILE A 19 9.96 -9.73 16.36
C ILE A 19 8.48 -10.04 16.17
N ARG A 20 8.07 -11.32 16.07
CA ARG A 20 6.68 -11.73 15.93
C ARG A 20 5.83 -11.23 17.10
N GLU A 21 6.29 -11.45 18.33
CA GLU A 21 5.61 -11.01 19.54
C GLU A 21 5.45 -9.48 19.59
N SER A 22 6.48 -8.74 19.19
CA SER A 22 6.46 -7.26 19.19
C SER A 22 5.51 -6.66 18.15
N MET A 23 5.09 -7.44 17.15
CA MET A 23 4.21 -7.02 16.07
C MET A 23 2.79 -7.60 16.20
N ASP A 24 2.50 -8.29 17.30
CA ASP A 24 1.18 -8.90 17.53
C ASP A 24 0.06 -7.86 17.52
N GLY A 25 -1.05 -8.19 16.87
CA GLY A 25 -2.19 -7.28 16.64
C GLY A 25 -1.97 -6.20 15.57
N GLU A 26 -0.74 -5.99 15.07
CA GLU A 26 -0.40 -4.96 14.10
C GLU A 26 -0.05 -5.50 12.70
N ALA A 27 0.61 -6.66 12.66
CA ALA A 27 1.01 -7.31 11.41
C ALA A 27 0.93 -8.83 11.52
N ALA A 28 0.60 -9.49 10.40
CA ALA A 28 0.71 -10.95 10.29
C ALA A 28 2.18 -11.31 10.01
N VAL A 29 2.85 -11.90 10.99
CA VAL A 29 4.26 -12.28 10.90
C VAL A 29 4.39 -13.79 10.72
N THR A 30 5.05 -14.21 9.63
CA THR A 30 5.40 -15.61 9.36
C THR A 30 6.89 -15.81 9.56
N LEU A 31 7.26 -16.81 10.35
CA LEU A 31 8.65 -17.13 10.64
C LEU A 31 9.16 -18.23 9.69
N TYR A 32 10.35 -17.99 9.16
CA TYR A 32 11.08 -18.93 8.32
C TYR A 32 12.46 -19.19 8.89
N THR A 33 13.00 -20.37 8.65
CA THR A 33 14.37 -20.70 9.02
C THR A 33 15.08 -21.49 7.92
N LYS A 34 16.38 -21.25 7.80
CA LYS A 34 17.31 -22.06 7.01
C LYS A 34 18.47 -22.56 7.90
N CYS A 35 18.17 -22.87 9.15
CA CYS A 35 19.11 -23.41 10.11
C CYS A 35 19.04 -24.95 10.13
N SER A 36 20.11 -25.62 9.70
CA SER A 36 20.17 -27.08 9.62
C SER A 36 20.01 -27.81 10.97
N ARG A 37 20.25 -27.11 12.08
CA ARG A 37 20.02 -27.67 13.42
C ARG A 37 18.55 -27.64 13.80
N LEU A 38 17.80 -26.63 13.37
CA LEU A 38 16.36 -26.53 13.60
C LEU A 38 15.58 -27.46 12.66
N GLU A 39 16.04 -27.64 11.42
CA GLU A 39 15.46 -28.60 10.47
C GLU A 39 15.44 -30.05 11.00
N LYS A 40 16.41 -30.42 11.84
CA LYS A 40 16.48 -31.75 12.46
C LYS A 40 15.58 -31.92 13.67
N LYS A 41 15.11 -30.83 14.28
CA LYS A 41 14.22 -30.84 15.46
C LYS A 41 12.73 -30.77 15.08
N THR A 42 12.40 -30.25 13.90
CA THR A 42 11.04 -30.25 13.37
C THR A 42 10.72 -31.62 12.80
N VAL A 43 9.94 -32.41 13.52
CA VAL A 43 9.29 -33.63 13.00
C VAL A 43 8.39 -33.19 11.84
N PRO A 44 8.39 -33.87 10.67
CA PRO A 44 7.49 -33.51 9.60
C PRO A 44 6.05 -33.69 10.07
N ALA A 45 5.39 -32.61 10.39
CA ALA A 45 3.94 -32.61 10.56
C ALA A 45 3.31 -32.88 9.19
N VAL A 46 2.31 -33.73 9.15
CA VAL A 46 1.60 -34.17 7.94
C VAL A 46 0.82 -33.02 7.28
N ASP A 47 0.75 -31.86 7.96
CA ASP A 47 0.15 -30.64 7.47
C ASP A 47 0.95 -29.43 8.01
N ASP A 48 1.62 -28.69 7.13
CA ASP A 48 2.50 -27.54 7.46
C ASP A 48 1.72 -26.29 7.98
N SER A 49 0.41 -26.38 8.15
CA SER A 49 -0.44 -25.23 8.53
C SER A 49 -0.33 -24.79 9.99
N ASP A 50 0.21 -25.64 10.88
CA ASP A 50 0.33 -25.36 12.32
C ASP A 50 1.80 -25.24 12.81
N ALA A 51 2.77 -25.19 11.91
CA ALA A 51 4.16 -25.03 12.31
C ALA A 51 4.46 -23.58 12.70
N ASP A 52 4.91 -23.34 13.93
CA ASP A 52 5.36 -22.05 14.44
C ASP A 52 6.47 -21.41 13.60
N THR A 53 7.25 -22.21 12.85
CA THR A 53 8.35 -21.78 11.97
C THR A 53 8.49 -22.71 10.77
N ILE A 54 8.53 -22.13 9.57
CA ILE A 54 8.61 -22.86 8.30
C ILE A 54 10.07 -23.05 7.87
N CYS A 55 10.49 -24.29 7.60
CA CYS A 55 11.84 -24.58 7.10
C CYS A 55 11.94 -24.31 5.58
N VAL A 56 12.85 -23.44 5.16
CA VAL A 56 13.09 -23.09 3.75
C VAL A 56 13.96 -24.15 3.10
N ARG A 57 13.36 -25.00 2.27
CA ARG A 57 14.07 -26.09 1.54
C ARG A 57 14.69 -25.62 0.23
N ASN A 58 14.06 -24.64 -0.44
CA ASN A 58 14.54 -24.07 -1.70
C ASN A 58 15.78 -23.17 -1.48
N SER A 59 16.38 -22.69 -2.58
CA SER A 59 17.42 -21.67 -2.47
C SER A 59 16.86 -20.40 -1.81
N LEU A 60 17.70 -19.69 -1.09
CA LEU A 60 17.29 -18.45 -0.41
C LEU A 60 16.78 -17.40 -1.40
N SER A 61 17.35 -17.36 -2.62
CA SER A 61 16.89 -16.46 -3.67
C SER A 61 15.51 -16.81 -4.18
N VAL A 62 15.17 -18.09 -4.37
CA VAL A 62 13.81 -18.52 -4.76
C VAL A 62 12.80 -18.13 -3.69
N TRP A 63 13.09 -18.43 -2.42
CA TRP A 63 12.24 -18.01 -1.31
C TRP A 63 12.03 -16.49 -1.29
N ALA A 64 13.10 -15.69 -1.44
CA ALA A 64 13.00 -14.23 -1.46
C ALA A 64 12.11 -13.75 -2.61
N GLY A 65 12.24 -14.34 -3.80
CA GLY A 65 11.39 -14.02 -4.95
C GLY A 65 9.91 -14.32 -4.71
N GLU A 66 9.58 -15.48 -4.10
CA GLU A 66 8.22 -15.84 -3.73
C GLU A 66 7.62 -14.83 -2.75
N GLN A 67 8.38 -14.41 -1.72
CA GLN A 67 7.92 -13.42 -0.75
C GLN A 67 7.77 -12.02 -1.39
N MET A 68 8.72 -11.59 -2.23
CA MET A 68 8.64 -10.31 -2.94
C MET A 68 7.47 -10.28 -3.92
N ALA A 69 7.16 -11.38 -4.60
CA ALA A 69 6.01 -11.50 -5.50
C ALA A 69 4.67 -11.28 -4.78
N THR A 70 4.56 -11.74 -3.53
CA THR A 70 3.40 -11.53 -2.66
C THR A 70 3.45 -10.19 -1.91
N ARG A 71 4.51 -9.42 -2.12
CA ARG A 71 4.73 -8.08 -1.53
C ARG A 71 4.74 -8.06 0.00
N HIS A 72 5.20 -9.13 0.62
CA HIS A 72 5.48 -9.14 2.04
C HIS A 72 6.68 -8.25 2.35
N ALA A 73 6.72 -7.63 3.53
CA ALA A 73 7.96 -7.09 4.04
C ALA A 73 8.88 -8.24 4.44
N LEU A 74 10.15 -8.19 4.02
CA LEU A 74 11.14 -9.23 4.32
C LEU A 74 12.09 -8.73 5.41
N ILE A 75 12.31 -9.56 6.44
CA ILE A 75 13.30 -9.30 7.47
C ILE A 75 14.27 -10.47 7.50
N PHE A 76 15.54 -10.19 7.18
CA PHE A 76 16.62 -11.17 7.27
C PHE A 76 17.34 -10.97 8.60
N ILE A 77 17.45 -12.02 9.41
CA ILE A 77 18.24 -11.99 10.65
C ILE A 77 19.62 -12.57 10.34
N GLY A 78 20.60 -11.70 10.14
CA GLY A 78 21.96 -12.09 9.77
C GLY A 78 22.72 -11.00 9.01
N ALA A 79 23.69 -11.40 8.19
CA ALA A 79 24.52 -10.44 7.46
C ALA A 79 23.81 -9.82 6.26
N CYS A 80 23.95 -8.49 6.06
CA CYS A 80 23.40 -7.76 4.91
C CYS A 80 23.73 -8.41 3.56
N GLY A 81 24.96 -8.94 3.39
CA GLY A 81 25.38 -9.59 2.16
C GLY A 81 24.59 -10.86 1.80
N ILE A 82 24.00 -11.54 2.78
CA ILE A 82 23.10 -12.68 2.56
C ILE A 82 21.80 -12.17 1.94
N ALA A 83 21.19 -11.15 2.55
CA ALA A 83 19.96 -10.55 2.06
C ALA A 83 20.13 -9.97 0.65
N VAL A 84 21.19 -9.18 0.42
CA VAL A 84 21.48 -8.57 -0.90
C VAL A 84 21.56 -9.63 -2.00
N ARG A 85 22.32 -10.73 -1.78
CA ARG A 85 22.42 -11.81 -2.78
C ARG A 85 21.09 -12.53 -3.01
N ALA A 86 20.26 -12.64 -1.98
CA ALA A 86 18.97 -13.31 -2.10
C ALA A 86 17.98 -12.50 -2.94
N ILE A 87 17.94 -11.18 -2.74
CA ILE A 87 16.94 -10.30 -3.37
C ILE A 87 17.39 -9.76 -4.72
N ALA A 88 18.69 -9.67 -5.00
CA ALA A 88 19.23 -9.01 -6.19
C ALA A 88 18.57 -9.42 -7.53
N PRO A 89 18.23 -10.69 -7.80
CA PRO A 89 17.57 -11.09 -9.05
C PRO A 89 16.12 -10.58 -9.16
N TRP A 90 15.52 -10.11 -8.09
CA TRP A 90 14.11 -9.78 -7.98
C TRP A 90 13.83 -8.29 -7.85
N ILE A 91 14.87 -7.47 -7.73
CA ILE A 91 14.77 -6.02 -7.63
C ILE A 91 14.31 -5.45 -8.98
N MET A 92 13.25 -4.68 -8.98
CA MET A 92 12.67 -4.04 -10.16
C MET A 92 12.78 -2.52 -10.10
N ASP A 93 12.08 -1.87 -9.19
CA ASP A 93 12.10 -0.42 -9.02
C ASP A 93 11.64 0.02 -7.61
N LYS A 94 12.04 1.21 -7.21
CA LYS A 94 11.78 1.78 -5.87
C LYS A 94 10.31 1.93 -5.47
N LEU A 95 9.39 1.90 -6.44
CA LEU A 95 7.95 2.05 -6.19
C LEU A 95 7.23 0.71 -6.11
N HIS A 96 7.83 -0.36 -6.65
CA HIS A 96 7.21 -1.68 -6.75
C HIS A 96 7.85 -2.73 -5.85
N ASP A 97 9.11 -2.54 -5.46
CA ASP A 97 9.82 -3.50 -4.64
C ASP A 97 9.23 -3.60 -3.22
N SER A 98 9.31 -4.78 -2.65
CA SER A 98 8.95 -5.04 -1.26
C SER A 98 9.91 -4.35 -0.30
N PRO A 99 9.44 -3.91 0.89
CA PRO A 99 10.34 -3.47 1.95
C PRO A 99 11.24 -4.63 2.40
N VAL A 100 12.55 -4.41 2.39
CA VAL A 100 13.52 -5.39 2.87
C VAL A 100 14.39 -4.79 3.96
N LEU A 101 14.46 -5.47 5.09
CA LEU A 101 15.27 -5.11 6.23
C LEU A 101 16.24 -6.23 6.61
N VAL A 102 17.32 -5.85 7.27
CA VAL A 102 18.21 -6.78 7.96
C VAL A 102 18.29 -6.40 9.43
N ALA A 103 18.17 -7.40 10.30
CA ALA A 103 18.54 -7.27 11.70
C ALA A 103 19.80 -8.12 11.96
N ASP A 104 20.75 -7.61 12.73
CA ASP A 104 21.83 -8.47 13.20
C ASP A 104 21.30 -9.51 14.19
N GLU A 105 22.00 -10.61 14.32
CA GLU A 105 21.57 -11.77 15.13
C GLU A 105 21.38 -11.43 16.63
N MET A 106 22.04 -10.37 17.12
CA MET A 106 21.92 -9.90 18.50
C MET A 106 20.80 -8.88 18.67
N GLY A 107 20.15 -8.45 17.59
CA GLY A 107 19.09 -7.44 17.62
C GLY A 107 19.59 -6.05 18.05
N LYS A 108 20.84 -5.70 17.72
CA LYS A 108 21.40 -4.39 18.03
C LYS A 108 21.09 -3.35 16.97
N TYR A 109 21.00 -3.78 15.71
CA TYR A 109 20.79 -2.92 14.55
C TYR A 109 19.64 -3.43 13.69
N VAL A 110 18.83 -2.52 13.18
CA VAL A 110 17.81 -2.78 12.16
C VAL A 110 18.09 -1.88 10.96
N ILE A 111 18.38 -2.49 9.81
CA ILE A 111 18.93 -1.84 8.63
C ILE A 111 17.95 -2.00 7.47
N PRO A 112 17.25 -0.95 7.00
CA PRO A 112 16.47 -1.01 5.78
C PRO A 112 17.41 -1.08 4.56
N LEU A 113 17.24 -2.11 3.72
CA LEU A 113 18.04 -2.31 2.52
C LEU A 113 17.35 -1.86 1.25
N LEU A 114 16.01 -2.00 1.18
CA LEU A 114 15.25 -1.75 -0.03
C LEU A 114 13.90 -1.13 0.31
N SER A 115 13.40 -0.27 -0.57
CA SER A 115 12.07 0.38 -0.46
C SER A 115 11.87 1.16 0.84
N GLY A 116 12.86 1.97 1.20
CA GLY A 116 12.90 2.76 2.44
C GLY A 116 11.67 3.64 2.63
N HIS A 117 11.34 4.47 1.63
CA HIS A 117 10.26 5.46 1.69
C HIS A 117 8.89 4.86 1.34
N VAL A 118 8.58 4.74 0.05
CA VAL A 118 7.25 4.32 -0.44
C VAL A 118 6.89 2.92 0.01
N GLY A 119 7.86 2.00 0.05
CA GLY A 119 7.67 0.65 0.57
C GLY A 119 7.49 0.60 2.08
N GLY A 120 8.01 1.60 2.83
CA GLY A 120 7.87 1.70 4.28
C GLY A 120 8.95 0.97 5.07
N ALA A 121 10.10 0.60 4.46
CA ALA A 121 11.15 -0.11 5.18
C ALA A 121 11.79 0.75 6.28
N ASN A 122 11.94 2.09 6.08
CA ASN A 122 12.47 2.99 7.09
C ASN A 122 11.53 3.10 8.30
N GLU A 123 10.23 3.27 8.07
CA GLU A 123 9.22 3.30 9.13
C GLU A 123 9.18 1.98 9.92
N LEU A 124 9.21 0.85 9.20
CA LEU A 124 9.26 -0.47 9.83
C LEU A 124 10.55 -0.67 10.63
N ALA A 125 11.71 -0.18 10.14
CA ALA A 125 12.98 -0.25 10.86
C ALA A 125 12.95 0.54 12.18
N VAL A 126 12.39 1.76 12.17
CA VAL A 126 12.23 2.58 13.39
C VAL A 126 11.31 1.89 14.40
N ARG A 127 10.17 1.35 13.95
CA ARG A 127 9.24 0.61 14.83
C ARG A 127 9.86 -0.62 15.46
N LEU A 128 10.50 -1.47 14.65
CA LEU A 128 11.16 -2.67 15.14
C LEU A 128 12.31 -2.33 16.09
N ALA A 129 13.12 -1.34 15.75
CA ALA A 129 14.21 -0.89 16.61
C ALA A 129 13.69 -0.41 17.96
N GLY A 130 12.60 0.37 17.98
CA GLY A 130 11.94 0.80 19.23
C GLY A 130 11.46 -0.39 20.07
N ALA A 131 10.82 -1.38 19.46
CA ALA A 131 10.31 -2.57 20.15
C ALA A 131 11.42 -3.50 20.68
N LEU A 132 12.55 -3.58 19.97
CA LEU A 132 13.68 -4.46 20.33
C LEU A 132 14.72 -3.80 21.21
N GLY A 133 14.69 -2.47 21.37
CA GLY A 133 15.78 -1.70 21.98
C GLY A 133 17.01 -1.62 21.07
N ALA A 134 16.82 -1.70 19.76
CA ALA A 134 17.86 -1.68 18.75
C ALA A 134 18.10 -0.26 18.18
N VAL A 135 19.13 -0.10 17.36
CA VAL A 135 19.42 1.12 16.62
C VAL A 135 18.93 0.99 15.18
N PRO A 136 18.02 1.83 14.69
CA PRO A 136 17.66 1.86 13.28
C PRO A 136 18.78 2.55 12.48
N VAL A 137 19.28 1.89 11.43
CA VAL A 137 20.36 2.44 10.60
C VAL A 137 19.77 3.02 9.31
N ILE A 138 19.16 4.19 9.44
CA ILE A 138 18.57 4.89 8.30
C ILE A 138 19.68 5.64 7.55
N THR A 139 19.76 5.45 6.23
CA THR A 139 20.80 6.04 5.38
C THR A 139 20.25 6.94 4.27
N THR A 140 18.94 7.06 4.18
CA THR A 140 18.27 7.87 3.15
C THR A 140 18.44 9.36 3.45
N ALA A 141 19.01 10.10 2.49
CA ALA A 141 19.37 11.51 2.72
C ALA A 141 18.17 12.39 3.14
N THR A 142 16.99 12.16 2.59
CA THR A 142 15.76 12.90 2.94
C THR A 142 15.31 12.65 4.38
N ASP A 143 15.48 11.43 4.90
CA ASP A 143 15.14 11.12 6.29
C ASP A 143 16.19 11.68 7.26
N LEU A 144 17.47 11.75 6.87
CA LEU A 144 18.54 12.32 7.69
C LEU A 144 18.44 13.83 7.86
N HIS A 145 17.77 14.51 6.94
CA HIS A 145 17.64 15.97 6.94
C HIS A 145 16.24 16.47 7.32
N ASP A 146 15.31 15.60 7.73
CA ASP A 146 13.88 15.91 7.93
C ASP A 146 13.29 16.70 6.74
N SER A 147 13.74 16.34 5.53
CA SER A 147 13.45 17.09 4.32
C SER A 147 12.16 16.61 3.64
N PHE A 148 11.48 17.50 2.94
CA PHE A 148 10.26 17.19 2.21
C PHE A 148 10.47 16.05 1.20
N ALA A 149 9.91 14.88 1.48
CA ALA A 149 9.92 13.72 0.61
C ALA A 149 8.61 13.65 -0.18
N VAL A 150 8.62 14.09 -1.44
CA VAL A 150 7.42 14.24 -2.26
C VAL A 150 6.68 12.92 -2.55
N ASP A 151 7.38 11.81 -2.57
CA ASP A 151 6.81 10.47 -2.73
C ASP A 151 6.09 9.99 -1.47
N ILE A 152 6.63 10.29 -0.27
CA ILE A 152 5.94 10.05 1.01
C ILE A 152 4.73 10.97 1.14
N PHE A 153 4.90 12.24 0.80
CA PHE A 153 3.80 13.20 0.77
C PHE A 153 2.65 12.72 -0.13
N ALA A 154 2.98 12.27 -1.35
CA ALA A 154 1.99 11.72 -2.27
C ALA A 154 1.27 10.48 -1.68
N LYS A 155 2.02 9.56 -1.07
CA LYS A 155 1.46 8.36 -0.43
C LYS A 155 0.53 8.70 0.73
N ARG A 156 0.95 9.60 1.63
CA ARG A 156 0.17 10.00 2.81
C ARG A 156 -1.13 10.73 2.44
N ASN A 157 -1.10 11.48 1.34
CA ASN A 157 -2.26 12.20 0.83
C ASN A 157 -3.08 11.40 -0.19
N ASP A 158 -2.89 10.09 -0.36
CA ASP A 158 -3.57 9.27 -1.37
C ASP A 158 -3.46 9.86 -2.79
N LEU A 159 -2.30 10.42 -3.16
CA LEU A 159 -2.05 11.00 -4.47
C LEU A 159 -1.37 9.98 -5.40
N ARG A 160 -1.74 10.00 -6.67
CA ARG A 160 -1.06 9.32 -7.77
C ARG A 160 0.06 10.22 -8.28
N ILE A 161 1.22 9.64 -8.53
CA ILE A 161 2.33 10.29 -9.21
C ILE A 161 2.17 10.07 -10.72
N CYS A 162 1.94 11.14 -11.49
CA CYS A 162 1.65 11.05 -12.92
C CYS A 162 2.92 10.97 -13.78
N ASN A 163 4.03 11.56 -13.33
CA ASN A 163 5.31 11.55 -14.04
C ASN A 163 6.47 11.31 -13.06
N ARG A 164 7.09 10.14 -13.14
CA ARG A 164 8.11 9.69 -12.17
C ARG A 164 9.41 10.47 -12.24
N GLU A 165 9.78 10.97 -13.40
CA GLU A 165 10.98 11.79 -13.61
C GLU A 165 10.96 13.09 -12.80
N GLY A 166 9.78 13.61 -12.50
CA GLY A 166 9.61 14.79 -11.65
C GLY A 166 10.05 14.57 -10.21
N ILE A 167 9.93 13.34 -9.68
CA ILE A 167 10.36 13.02 -8.31
C ILE A 167 11.85 13.33 -8.12
N ALA A 168 12.70 12.89 -9.07
CA ALA A 168 14.14 13.09 -8.97
C ALA A 168 14.51 14.58 -8.99
N LYS A 169 13.82 15.38 -9.80
CA LYS A 169 14.05 16.84 -9.91
C LYS A 169 13.66 17.55 -8.61
N VAL A 170 12.48 17.26 -8.06
CA VAL A 170 12.02 17.84 -6.79
C VAL A 170 12.95 17.43 -5.64
N SER A 171 13.30 16.14 -5.54
CA SER A 171 14.22 15.67 -4.53
C SER A 171 15.61 16.29 -4.61
N ALA A 172 16.13 16.53 -5.83
CA ALA A 172 17.42 17.19 -6.01
C ALA A 172 17.41 18.62 -5.48
N LYS A 173 16.35 19.40 -5.74
CA LYS A 173 16.18 20.75 -5.20
C LYS A 173 16.12 20.75 -3.67
N VAL A 174 15.31 19.85 -3.09
CA VAL A 174 15.19 19.71 -1.64
C VAL A 174 16.55 19.43 -1.01
N LEU A 175 17.33 18.49 -1.58
CA LEU A 175 18.67 18.16 -1.07
C LEU A 175 19.68 19.29 -1.26
N ALA A 176 19.49 20.15 -2.26
CA ALA A 176 20.28 21.37 -2.44
C ALA A 176 19.90 22.51 -1.47
N GLY A 177 18.84 22.33 -0.66
CA GLY A 177 18.30 23.35 0.23
C GLY A 177 17.56 24.46 -0.52
N GLU A 178 17.14 24.22 -1.76
CA GLU A 178 16.36 25.16 -2.55
C GLU A 178 14.88 25.12 -2.17
N GLU A 179 14.20 26.26 -2.32
CA GLU A 179 12.76 26.36 -2.11
C GLU A 179 11.98 25.61 -3.18
N ILE A 180 10.98 24.81 -2.76
CA ILE A 180 10.06 24.09 -3.64
C ILE A 180 8.80 24.91 -3.84
N THR A 181 8.46 25.17 -5.10
CA THR A 181 7.20 25.81 -5.47
C THR A 181 6.10 24.75 -5.66
N MET A 182 4.97 24.96 -4.98
CA MET A 182 3.83 24.03 -5.03
C MET A 182 2.54 24.78 -5.32
N SER A 183 1.75 24.27 -6.28
CA SER A 183 0.39 24.76 -6.53
C SER A 183 -0.60 23.63 -6.28
N VAL A 184 -1.66 23.93 -5.49
CA VAL A 184 -2.70 22.98 -5.13
C VAL A 184 -4.02 23.52 -5.66
N GLN A 185 -4.79 22.66 -6.34
CA GLN A 185 -6.10 23.03 -6.87
C GLN A 185 -6.99 23.61 -5.77
N THR A 186 -7.69 24.68 -6.09
CA THR A 186 -8.51 25.44 -5.13
C THR A 186 -9.49 24.54 -4.38
N GLY A 187 -9.50 24.66 -3.06
CA GLY A 187 -10.38 23.90 -2.18
C GLY A 187 -9.89 22.49 -1.81
N HIS A 188 -8.72 22.03 -2.29
CA HIS A 188 -8.17 20.71 -1.97
C HIS A 188 -7.26 20.71 -0.73
N LEU A 189 -6.58 21.84 -0.46
CA LEU A 189 -5.75 21.98 0.73
C LEU A 189 -6.64 22.06 1.97
N ALA A 190 -6.23 21.38 3.03
CA ALA A 190 -6.95 21.46 4.32
C ALA A 190 -6.87 22.87 4.92
N VAL A 191 -7.92 23.24 5.63
CA VAL A 191 -7.99 24.54 6.33
C VAL A 191 -6.94 24.55 7.47
N ASP A 192 -6.31 25.70 7.68
CA ASP A 192 -5.35 25.94 8.77
C ASP A 192 -4.06 25.07 8.69
N GLU A 193 -3.69 24.58 7.50
CA GLU A 193 -2.43 23.87 7.33
C GLU A 193 -1.21 24.77 7.47
N THR A 194 -0.27 24.34 8.31
CA THR A 194 1.04 24.98 8.40
C THR A 194 1.91 24.51 7.23
N ILE A 195 2.42 25.47 6.46
CA ILE A 195 3.30 25.15 5.32
C ILE A 195 4.71 24.93 5.85
N PRO A 196 5.34 23.76 5.58
CA PRO A 196 6.70 23.48 6.02
C PRO A 196 7.70 24.48 5.44
N SER A 197 8.77 24.74 6.19
CA SER A 197 9.90 25.53 5.69
C SER A 197 10.48 24.91 4.43
N GLY A 198 10.84 25.74 3.43
CA GLY A 198 11.34 25.27 2.14
C GLY A 198 10.25 24.94 1.12
N ILE A 199 8.96 25.14 1.43
CA ILE A 199 7.86 25.04 0.48
C ILE A 199 7.16 26.39 0.36
N ARG A 200 7.03 26.88 -0.88
CA ARG A 200 6.25 28.08 -1.21
C ARG A 200 5.00 27.69 -1.99
N LEU A 201 3.83 28.00 -1.43
CA LEU A 201 2.57 27.82 -2.14
C LEU A 201 2.39 28.91 -3.20
N CYS A 202 2.01 28.49 -4.40
CA CYS A 202 1.63 29.34 -5.51
C CYS A 202 0.11 29.28 -5.75
N ALA A 203 -0.43 30.31 -6.37
CA ALA A 203 -1.85 30.32 -6.77
C ALA A 203 -2.18 29.16 -7.72
N TYR A 204 -3.43 28.74 -7.72
CA TYR A 204 -3.96 27.82 -8.72
C TYR A 204 -4.97 28.54 -9.64
N PRO A 205 -4.91 28.38 -10.99
CA PRO A 205 -3.82 27.73 -11.71
C PRO A 205 -2.49 28.51 -11.59
N PRO A 206 -1.33 27.85 -11.64
CA PRO A 206 -0.04 28.55 -11.52
C PRO A 206 0.22 29.41 -12.76
N ALA A 207 0.69 30.65 -12.54
CA ALA A 207 1.05 31.58 -13.61
C ALA A 207 2.38 31.21 -14.30
N GLU A 208 3.27 30.54 -13.56
CA GLU A 208 4.57 30.08 -14.03
C GLU A 208 4.71 28.60 -13.68
N LYS A 209 5.68 27.91 -14.32
CA LYS A 209 5.96 26.52 -14.04
C LYS A 209 6.39 26.33 -12.59
N VAL A 210 5.70 25.43 -11.88
CA VAL A 210 5.98 25.07 -10.47
C VAL A 210 6.71 23.73 -10.37
N ASP A 211 7.33 23.47 -9.22
CA ASP A 211 7.98 22.19 -8.97
C ASP A 211 6.95 21.07 -8.76
N VAL A 212 5.87 21.32 -8.02
CA VAL A 212 4.80 20.36 -7.75
C VAL A 212 3.44 20.97 -8.04
N LEU A 213 2.64 20.29 -8.86
CA LEU A 213 1.25 20.64 -9.11
C LEU A 213 0.35 19.50 -8.60
N ILE A 214 -0.66 19.86 -7.79
CA ILE A 214 -1.67 18.92 -7.29
C ILE A 214 -3.02 19.34 -7.85
N ALA A 215 -3.56 18.53 -8.78
CA ALA A 215 -4.83 18.81 -9.43
C ALA A 215 -5.50 17.52 -9.91
N ASP A 216 -6.83 17.50 -9.90
CA ASP A 216 -7.65 16.40 -10.45
C ASP A 216 -8.20 16.68 -11.84
N ASP A 217 -7.94 17.86 -12.35
CA ASP A 217 -8.34 18.35 -13.66
C ASP A 217 -7.79 17.47 -14.83
N THR A 218 -8.54 17.34 -15.91
CA THR A 218 -8.29 16.39 -16.98
C THR A 218 -7.47 16.94 -18.17
N GLU A 219 -7.18 18.23 -18.24
CA GLU A 219 -6.41 18.82 -19.35
C GLU A 219 -4.91 18.48 -19.27
N GLU A 220 -4.53 17.37 -19.92
CA GLU A 220 -3.18 16.81 -19.87
C GLU A 220 -2.10 17.78 -20.40
N THR A 221 -2.41 18.61 -21.38
CA THR A 221 -1.47 19.57 -21.99
C THR A 221 -1.08 20.66 -21.01
N PHE A 222 -2.04 21.25 -20.31
CA PHE A 222 -1.81 22.27 -19.28
C PHE A 222 -0.88 21.77 -18.17
N ARG A 223 -1.01 20.51 -17.80
CA ARG A 223 -0.28 19.91 -16.67
C ARG A 223 1.21 19.70 -16.94
N LYS A 224 1.57 19.22 -18.13
CA LYS A 224 2.99 18.95 -18.51
C LYS A 224 3.82 20.21 -18.62
N GLU A 225 3.18 21.32 -19.02
CA GLU A 225 3.85 22.62 -19.15
C GLU A 225 3.92 23.37 -17.82
N SER A 226 2.97 23.12 -16.91
CA SER A 226 2.79 23.90 -15.69
C SER A 226 3.57 23.38 -14.49
N ALA A 227 4.13 22.15 -14.52
CA ALA A 227 4.87 21.59 -13.40
C ALA A 227 5.99 20.62 -13.79
N GLU A 228 7.00 20.49 -12.91
CA GLU A 228 7.98 19.41 -13.01
C GLU A 228 7.41 18.08 -12.57
N LEU A 229 6.61 18.07 -11.50
CA LEU A 229 5.93 16.90 -10.94
C LEU A 229 4.43 17.14 -10.83
N LEU A 230 3.65 16.26 -11.44
CA LEU A 230 2.20 16.25 -11.33
C LEU A 230 1.74 15.15 -10.36
N LEU A 231 0.99 15.56 -9.35
CA LEU A 231 0.30 14.67 -8.41
C LEU A 231 -1.22 14.79 -8.63
N GLN A 232 -1.90 13.65 -8.65
CA GLN A 232 -3.33 13.61 -8.87
C GLN A 232 -4.03 12.84 -7.74
N PRO A 233 -5.11 13.38 -7.16
CA PRO A 233 -5.92 12.66 -6.17
C PRO A 233 -6.40 11.30 -6.68
N LYS A 234 -6.27 10.24 -5.85
CA LYS A 234 -6.94 8.96 -6.08
C LYS A 234 -8.38 9.09 -5.62
N LYS A 235 -9.31 9.17 -6.54
CA LYS A 235 -10.68 9.56 -6.20
C LYS A 235 -11.74 8.47 -6.37
N TYR A 236 -11.40 7.34 -6.97
CA TYR A 236 -12.38 6.30 -7.24
C TYR A 236 -12.30 5.16 -6.21
N ILE A 237 -13.45 4.64 -5.84
CA ILE A 237 -13.62 3.48 -4.98
C ILE A 237 -14.33 2.40 -5.76
N LEU A 238 -13.77 1.19 -5.76
CA LEU A 238 -14.42 0.01 -6.31
C LEU A 238 -15.14 -0.75 -5.20
N GLY A 239 -16.44 -0.75 -5.22
CA GLY A 239 -17.24 -1.65 -4.37
C GLY A 239 -17.50 -2.95 -5.11
N VAL A 240 -17.09 -4.08 -4.55
CA VAL A 240 -17.11 -5.38 -5.25
C VAL A 240 -17.86 -6.43 -4.43
N GLY A 241 -18.73 -7.17 -5.11
CA GLY A 241 -19.34 -8.40 -4.61
C GLY A 241 -18.99 -9.56 -5.53
N CYS A 242 -18.76 -10.75 -4.98
CA CYS A 242 -18.47 -11.93 -5.76
C CYS A 242 -18.98 -13.21 -5.09
N LYS A 243 -19.16 -14.28 -5.84
CA LYS A 243 -19.41 -15.62 -5.29
C LYS A 243 -18.16 -16.11 -4.55
N LYS A 244 -18.34 -17.07 -3.64
CA LYS A 244 -17.22 -17.75 -2.99
C LYS A 244 -16.36 -18.46 -4.06
N ASP A 245 -15.04 -18.42 -3.84
CA ASP A 245 -14.05 -19.06 -4.72
C ASP A 245 -14.09 -18.56 -6.18
N THR A 246 -14.42 -17.27 -6.38
CA THR A 246 -14.35 -16.62 -7.69
C THR A 246 -12.91 -16.63 -8.21
N ASP A 247 -12.73 -16.98 -9.47
CA ASP A 247 -11.43 -16.99 -10.14
C ASP A 247 -10.83 -15.59 -10.21
N SER A 248 -9.59 -15.44 -9.72
CA SER A 248 -8.91 -14.16 -9.61
C SER A 248 -8.63 -13.50 -10.96
N ALA A 249 -8.33 -14.30 -12.00
CA ALA A 249 -8.07 -13.76 -13.34
C ALA A 249 -9.35 -13.23 -13.97
N LYS A 250 -10.50 -13.91 -13.75
CA LYS A 250 -11.80 -13.44 -14.22
C LYS A 250 -12.22 -12.15 -13.53
N LEU A 251 -12.00 -12.03 -12.20
CA LEU A 251 -12.28 -10.79 -11.48
C LEU A 251 -11.40 -9.64 -11.99
N ASP A 252 -10.11 -9.87 -12.14
CA ASP A 252 -9.17 -8.87 -12.65
C ASP A 252 -9.60 -8.36 -14.05
N LEU A 253 -9.94 -9.26 -14.94
CA LEU A 253 -10.39 -8.90 -16.28
C LEU A 253 -11.72 -8.12 -16.27
N PHE A 254 -12.67 -8.53 -15.44
CA PHE A 254 -13.95 -7.85 -15.29
C PHE A 254 -13.78 -6.43 -14.77
N LEU A 255 -13.02 -6.24 -13.68
CA LEU A 255 -12.79 -4.92 -13.10
C LEU A 255 -12.03 -4.00 -14.06
N LYS A 256 -11.01 -4.50 -14.75
CA LYS A 256 -10.27 -3.72 -15.77
C LYS A 256 -11.15 -3.26 -16.91
N LYS A 257 -12.00 -4.14 -17.43
CA LYS A 257 -12.97 -3.80 -18.49
C LYS A 257 -13.87 -2.64 -18.06
N ILE A 258 -14.42 -2.71 -16.83
CA ILE A 258 -15.30 -1.65 -16.31
C ILE A 258 -14.53 -0.32 -16.16
N LEU A 259 -13.29 -0.36 -15.67
CA LEU A 259 -12.46 0.83 -15.55
C LEU A 259 -12.13 1.45 -16.90
N GLU A 260 -11.78 0.64 -17.89
CA GLU A 260 -11.50 1.09 -19.26
C GLU A 260 -12.72 1.74 -19.90
N GLU A 261 -13.92 1.13 -19.78
CA GLU A 261 -15.18 1.69 -20.25
C GLU A 261 -15.52 3.05 -19.63
N GLN A 262 -15.04 3.32 -18.41
CA GLN A 262 -15.23 4.60 -17.71
C GLN A 262 -14.05 5.57 -17.92
N GLY A 263 -13.01 5.22 -18.67
CA GLY A 263 -11.81 6.02 -18.82
C GLY A 263 -10.99 6.19 -17.54
N ILE A 264 -11.16 5.28 -16.58
CA ILE A 264 -10.48 5.31 -15.28
C ILE A 264 -9.23 4.43 -15.34
N VAL A 265 -8.08 4.96 -14.98
CA VAL A 265 -6.85 4.16 -14.84
C VAL A 265 -6.75 3.60 -13.43
N ILE A 266 -6.17 2.41 -13.30
CA ILE A 266 -6.11 1.64 -12.04
C ILE A 266 -5.43 2.42 -10.90
N GLU A 267 -4.47 3.27 -11.21
CA GLU A 267 -3.73 4.10 -10.25
C GLU A 267 -4.57 5.23 -9.64
N GLN A 268 -5.76 5.52 -10.20
CA GLN A 268 -6.72 6.49 -9.64
C GLN A 268 -7.65 5.86 -8.59
N ILE A 269 -7.56 4.53 -8.40
CA ILE A 269 -8.37 3.83 -7.40
C ILE A 269 -7.77 4.06 -6.01
N ALA A 270 -8.57 4.61 -5.10
CA ALA A 270 -8.18 4.86 -3.72
C ALA A 270 -8.40 3.64 -2.82
N ALA A 271 -9.44 2.84 -3.08
CA ALA A 271 -9.72 1.63 -2.32
C ALA A 271 -10.59 0.63 -3.08
N LEU A 272 -10.43 -0.65 -2.75
CA LEU A 272 -11.37 -1.72 -3.01
C LEU A 272 -12.23 -1.91 -1.76
N ALA A 273 -13.54 -2.09 -1.90
CA ALA A 273 -14.46 -2.20 -0.78
C ALA A 273 -15.44 -3.38 -0.94
N SER A 274 -15.73 -4.10 0.15
CA SER A 274 -16.69 -5.20 0.14
C SER A 274 -17.32 -5.39 1.53
N ILE A 275 -18.13 -6.43 1.67
CA ILE A 275 -18.67 -6.88 2.96
C ILE A 275 -17.63 -7.72 3.71
N ASP A 276 -17.68 -7.74 5.04
CA ASP A 276 -16.72 -8.40 5.94
C ASP A 276 -16.61 -9.92 5.75
N VAL A 277 -17.69 -10.60 5.38
CA VAL A 277 -17.66 -12.04 5.05
C VAL A 277 -16.74 -12.35 3.85
N LYS A 278 -16.30 -11.33 3.11
CA LYS A 278 -15.37 -11.41 1.98
C LYS A 278 -13.94 -10.99 2.32
N LYS A 279 -13.64 -10.72 3.60
CA LYS A 279 -12.31 -10.25 4.03
C LYS A 279 -11.16 -11.21 3.66
N GLU A 280 -11.47 -12.52 3.55
CA GLU A 280 -10.49 -13.58 3.20
C GLU A 280 -10.72 -14.12 1.77
N GLU A 281 -11.57 -13.48 0.97
CA GLU A 281 -11.82 -13.92 -0.40
C GLU A 281 -10.58 -13.71 -1.27
N ARG A 282 -10.02 -14.82 -1.74
CA ARG A 282 -8.73 -14.85 -2.43
C ARG A 282 -8.64 -13.88 -3.62
N CYS A 283 -9.65 -13.83 -4.47
CA CYS A 283 -9.63 -12.98 -5.65
C CYS A 283 -9.57 -11.49 -5.32
N LEU A 284 -10.20 -11.04 -4.21
CA LEU A 284 -10.18 -9.66 -3.75
C LEU A 284 -8.82 -9.30 -3.11
N LEU A 285 -8.25 -10.22 -2.35
CA LEU A 285 -6.93 -10.04 -1.75
C LEU A 285 -5.84 -9.97 -2.83
N GLU A 286 -5.85 -10.89 -3.79
CA GLU A 286 -4.89 -10.89 -4.90
C GLU A 286 -5.01 -9.62 -5.77
N PHE A 287 -6.23 -9.13 -6.03
CA PHE A 287 -6.43 -7.86 -6.74
C PHE A 287 -5.87 -6.68 -5.93
N SER A 288 -6.20 -6.60 -4.64
CA SER A 288 -5.69 -5.58 -3.72
C SER A 288 -4.16 -5.57 -3.67
N GLU A 289 -3.53 -6.73 -3.52
CA GLU A 289 -2.08 -6.89 -3.46
C GLU A 289 -1.41 -6.53 -4.79
N LYS A 290 -1.94 -7.03 -5.91
CA LYS A 290 -1.39 -6.80 -7.27
C LYS A 290 -1.31 -5.33 -7.64
N TYR A 291 -2.36 -4.56 -7.31
CA TYR A 291 -2.44 -3.13 -7.67
C TYR A 291 -2.11 -2.19 -6.52
N ARG A 292 -1.74 -2.70 -5.35
CA ARG A 292 -1.49 -1.92 -4.12
C ARG A 292 -2.67 -1.01 -3.76
N ILE A 293 -3.88 -1.51 -3.92
CA ILE A 293 -5.11 -0.82 -3.58
C ILE A 293 -5.57 -1.31 -2.21
N PRO A 294 -5.74 -0.44 -1.20
CA PRO A 294 -6.24 -0.85 0.10
C PRO A 294 -7.58 -1.59 0.00
N PHE A 295 -7.69 -2.76 0.61
CA PHE A 295 -8.96 -3.48 0.70
C PHE A 295 -9.63 -3.18 2.02
N ARG A 296 -10.86 -2.68 1.96
CA ARG A 296 -11.69 -2.30 3.11
C ARG A 296 -12.92 -3.17 3.16
N THR A 297 -13.26 -3.68 4.33
CA THR A 297 -14.47 -4.47 4.53
C THR A 297 -15.35 -3.83 5.58
N TYR A 298 -16.66 -3.99 5.44
CA TYR A 298 -17.68 -3.44 6.31
C TYR A 298 -18.69 -4.50 6.68
N THR A 299 -19.23 -4.43 7.89
CA THR A 299 -20.30 -5.32 8.34
C THR A 299 -21.59 -5.08 7.56
N ALA A 300 -22.48 -6.07 7.53
CA ALA A 300 -23.81 -5.92 6.93
C ALA A 300 -24.58 -4.73 7.52
N GLN A 301 -24.46 -4.52 8.83
CA GLN A 301 -25.11 -3.41 9.55
C GLN A 301 -24.57 -2.04 9.08
N GLU A 302 -23.25 -1.91 8.93
CA GLU A 302 -22.63 -0.68 8.41
C GLU A 302 -23.05 -0.37 6.98
N LEU A 303 -23.15 -1.41 6.13
CA LEU A 303 -23.59 -1.26 4.75
C LEU A 303 -25.08 -0.90 4.68
N GLN A 304 -25.92 -1.50 5.52
CA GLN A 304 -27.35 -1.21 5.56
C GLN A 304 -27.64 0.22 6.03
N ALA A 305 -26.79 0.77 6.90
CA ALA A 305 -26.88 2.15 7.38
C ALA A 305 -26.48 3.21 6.33
N VAL A 306 -25.89 2.82 5.19
CA VAL A 306 -25.53 3.77 4.12
C VAL A 306 -26.81 4.35 3.49
N PRO A 307 -27.01 5.67 3.52
CA PRO A 307 -28.20 6.28 2.94
C PRO A 307 -28.15 6.26 1.40
N GLY A 308 -29.29 6.10 0.77
CA GLY A 308 -29.45 6.14 -0.68
C GLY A 308 -30.42 5.08 -1.21
N GLU A 309 -30.76 5.20 -2.48
CA GLU A 309 -31.51 4.19 -3.23
C GLU A 309 -30.51 3.32 -3.99
N PHE A 310 -30.61 2.01 -3.82
CA PHE A 310 -29.66 1.06 -4.39
C PHE A 310 -30.40 -0.05 -5.14
N HIS A 311 -29.77 -0.64 -6.15
CA HIS A 311 -30.32 -1.76 -6.92
C HIS A 311 -30.26 -3.04 -6.08
N GLY A 312 -31.25 -3.23 -5.21
CA GLY A 312 -31.36 -4.35 -4.27
C GLY A 312 -31.51 -5.72 -4.97
N SER A 313 -31.10 -6.76 -4.25
CA SER A 313 -31.30 -8.18 -4.63
C SER A 313 -31.75 -8.96 -3.40
N GLU A 314 -32.95 -9.47 -3.42
CA GLU A 314 -33.50 -10.33 -2.36
C GLU A 314 -32.61 -11.56 -2.10
N PHE A 315 -32.01 -12.12 -3.16
CA PHE A 315 -31.06 -13.21 -3.04
C PHE A 315 -29.83 -12.83 -2.19
N VAL A 316 -29.22 -11.67 -2.47
CA VAL A 316 -28.06 -11.18 -1.72
C VAL A 316 -28.45 -10.88 -0.27
N LYS A 317 -29.62 -10.29 -0.06
CA LYS A 317 -30.14 -9.98 1.28
C LYS A 317 -30.30 -11.25 2.14
N THR A 318 -30.78 -12.34 1.55
CA THR A 318 -30.89 -13.62 2.25
C THR A 318 -29.55 -14.23 2.60
N GLN A 319 -28.51 -14.03 1.79
CA GLN A 319 -27.19 -14.62 1.99
C GLN A 319 -26.31 -13.83 2.99
N VAL A 320 -26.34 -12.50 2.93
CA VAL A 320 -25.38 -11.65 3.66
C VAL A 320 -26.04 -10.53 4.47
N GLY A 321 -27.36 -10.51 4.58
CA GLY A 321 -28.11 -9.55 5.40
C GLY A 321 -28.24 -8.15 4.83
N VAL A 322 -27.74 -7.89 3.62
CA VAL A 322 -27.83 -6.61 2.93
C VAL A 322 -28.21 -6.83 1.46
N ASP A 323 -29.07 -5.97 0.92
CA ASP A 323 -29.64 -6.10 -0.43
C ASP A 323 -28.68 -5.74 -1.56
N ASN A 324 -27.67 -4.92 -1.27
CA ASN A 324 -26.66 -4.48 -2.22
C ASN A 324 -25.30 -4.27 -1.52
N VAL A 325 -24.30 -5.10 -1.88
CA VAL A 325 -22.95 -5.01 -1.33
C VAL A 325 -22.12 -3.96 -2.08
N CYS A 326 -22.06 -4.03 -3.43
CA CYS A 326 -21.09 -3.26 -4.20
C CYS A 326 -21.33 -1.75 -4.12
N GLU A 327 -22.57 -1.26 -4.33
CA GLU A 327 -22.84 0.18 -4.28
C GLU A 327 -22.69 0.73 -2.86
N ARG A 328 -23.22 0.02 -1.86
CA ARG A 328 -23.14 0.44 -0.45
C ARG A 328 -21.70 0.44 0.06
N ALA A 329 -20.89 -0.58 -0.29
CA ALA A 329 -19.48 -0.63 0.11
C ALA A 329 -18.66 0.47 -0.59
N ALA A 330 -18.91 0.72 -1.88
CA ALA A 330 -18.26 1.82 -2.61
C ALA A 330 -18.57 3.17 -1.94
N LEU A 331 -19.84 3.45 -1.67
CA LEU A 331 -20.25 4.73 -1.10
C LEU A 331 -19.78 4.89 0.36
N LYS A 332 -19.82 3.82 1.17
CA LYS A 332 -19.28 3.82 2.53
C LYS A 332 -17.80 4.16 2.55
N ALA A 333 -17.03 3.54 1.66
CA ALA A 333 -15.59 3.78 1.55
C ALA A 333 -15.24 5.15 0.97
N ALA A 334 -16.09 5.73 0.10
CA ALA A 334 -15.94 7.09 -0.40
C ALA A 334 -16.10 8.13 0.70
N GLY A 335 -16.92 7.83 1.73
CA GLY A 335 -17.13 8.69 2.88
C GLY A 335 -18.05 9.87 2.61
N THR A 336 -18.09 10.82 3.54
CA THR A 336 -18.96 12.00 3.47
C THR A 336 -18.72 12.80 2.19
N GLY A 337 -19.79 13.10 1.46
CA GLY A 337 -19.74 13.84 0.20
C GLY A 337 -19.36 12.99 -1.02
N GLY A 338 -19.13 11.69 -0.84
CA GLY A 338 -18.95 10.77 -1.97
C GLY A 338 -20.27 10.45 -2.67
N TRP A 339 -20.20 10.04 -3.95
CA TRP A 339 -21.39 9.68 -4.75
C TRP A 339 -21.09 8.47 -5.64
N ILE A 340 -22.15 7.81 -6.11
CA ILE A 340 -22.02 6.71 -7.07
C ILE A 340 -21.80 7.29 -8.47
N LEU A 341 -20.64 7.03 -9.05
CA LEU A 341 -20.31 7.39 -10.43
C LEU A 341 -20.88 6.35 -11.40
N LEU A 342 -20.70 5.06 -11.11
CA LEU A 342 -21.26 3.95 -11.87
C LEU A 342 -22.01 3.02 -10.92
N GLY A 343 -23.31 2.86 -11.15
CA GLY A 343 -24.15 1.91 -10.44
C GLY A 343 -23.75 0.47 -10.72
N LYS A 344 -24.34 -0.47 -10.00
CA LYS A 344 -24.06 -1.90 -10.05
C LYS A 344 -23.96 -2.46 -11.47
N GLN A 345 -22.82 -2.99 -11.81
CA GLN A 345 -22.57 -3.84 -12.97
C GLN A 345 -22.42 -5.28 -12.52
N ALA A 346 -22.93 -6.24 -13.29
CA ALA A 346 -22.91 -7.66 -12.93
C ALA A 346 -22.49 -8.54 -14.10
N GLN A 347 -21.59 -9.49 -13.85
CA GLN A 347 -21.15 -10.50 -14.80
C GLN A 347 -20.72 -11.77 -14.07
N ASP A 348 -21.19 -12.93 -14.46
CA ASP A 348 -20.77 -14.27 -13.99
C ASP A 348 -20.76 -14.46 -12.46
N GLY A 349 -21.65 -13.76 -11.75
CA GLY A 349 -21.73 -13.80 -10.29
C GLY A 349 -20.75 -12.85 -9.59
N MET A 350 -20.08 -11.98 -10.32
CA MET A 350 -19.32 -10.83 -9.84
C MET A 350 -20.17 -9.57 -10.02
N THR A 351 -20.02 -8.62 -9.10
CA THR A 351 -20.65 -7.31 -9.17
C THR A 351 -19.65 -6.23 -8.81
N VAL A 352 -19.73 -5.08 -9.49
CA VAL A 352 -18.92 -3.91 -9.17
C VAL A 352 -19.78 -2.65 -9.25
N ALA A 353 -19.47 -1.68 -8.41
CA ALA A 353 -19.93 -0.30 -8.52
C ALA A 353 -18.74 0.62 -8.31
N VAL A 354 -18.76 1.79 -8.91
CA VAL A 354 -17.71 2.80 -8.75
C VAL A 354 -18.30 3.99 -8.05
N ALA A 355 -17.71 4.39 -6.92
CA ALA A 355 -18.01 5.65 -6.26
C ALA A 355 -16.83 6.61 -6.41
N GLU A 356 -17.13 7.90 -6.43
CA GLU A 356 -16.14 8.97 -6.39
C GLU A 356 -16.18 9.64 -5.02
N LYS A 357 -14.99 9.83 -4.40
CA LYS A 357 -14.86 10.55 -3.13
C LYS A 357 -14.53 12.03 -3.35
N THR A 358 -15.04 12.89 -2.50
CA THR A 358 -14.67 14.32 -2.54
C THR A 358 -13.24 14.54 -2.04
N TRP A 359 -12.56 15.50 -2.63
CA TRP A 359 -11.21 15.94 -2.27
C TRP A 359 -11.18 17.32 -1.59
N LYS A 360 -12.32 17.88 -1.28
CA LYS A 360 -12.38 19.16 -0.56
C LYS A 360 -11.63 19.08 0.78
N GLU A 361 -10.67 19.99 0.99
CA GLU A 361 -9.91 20.16 2.24
C GLU A 361 -9.21 18.89 2.75
N ARG A 362 -8.71 18.05 1.85
CA ARG A 362 -8.11 16.76 2.24
C ARG A 362 -6.59 16.71 2.19
N ILE A 363 -5.95 17.61 1.47
CA ILE A 363 -4.49 17.61 1.35
C ILE A 363 -3.88 18.22 2.60
N ARG A 364 -2.99 17.47 3.23
CA ARG A 364 -2.26 17.85 4.42
C ARG A 364 -0.78 18.07 4.13
N MET A 365 -0.19 19.11 4.72
CA MET A 365 1.19 19.52 4.47
C MET A 365 2.18 19.02 5.52
N TRP A 366 1.79 18.08 6.34
CA TRP A 366 2.72 17.54 7.35
C TRP A 366 3.88 16.75 6.72
N LEU A 367 5.03 16.83 7.33
CA LEU A 367 6.28 16.13 6.97
C LEU A 367 6.37 14.76 7.67
#